data_897eca36a2e0329825d3efd3df6ffa33
#
_entry.id   897eca36a2e0329825d3efd3df6ffa33
#
_cell.length_a   1.000
_cell.length_b   1.000
_cell.length_c   1.000
_cell.angle_alpha   90.00
_cell.angle_beta   90.00
_cell.angle_gamma   90.00
#
_symmetry.space_group_name_H-M   'P 1'
#
loop_
_entity.id
_entity.type
_entity.pdbx_description
1 polymer ?
#
loop_
_entity_poly.entity_id
_entity_poly.type
_entity_poly.pdbx_seq_one_letter_code
_entity_poly.pdbx_strand_id
1 'polypeptide(L)'
;MPAPELARITIENLTPTTPSRQFPAKAVIGERVTVAADIYADGHDILAARLRWRCQGERNWRTTPLREVYEDHWEVTIEPGLVGAHELVVEAWRDRFGTWRHDIEVKVAVGDDVTVELEEGALLLEARAEQLRGKNQRQRVLTAAAGLRRTSCSLHVRLNAGLDDQVAALVAHLPDADLTSVTLPLWVDRPRAGFGAWYELFPRSEGDRKSTRLNSSHPSKSRMPSSA
;
A
#
# COMPACT_ATOMS: atom_id res chain seq x y z
N MET A 1 -17.80 16.68 24.02
CA MET A 1 -16.84 16.21 23.01
C MET A 1 -17.65 15.84 21.79
N PRO A 2 -17.32 16.30 20.56
CA PRO A 2 -17.97 15.78 19.37
C PRO A 2 -17.70 14.28 19.30
N ALA A 3 -18.72 13.51 18.89
CA ALA A 3 -18.55 12.08 18.63
C ALA A 3 -17.40 11.90 17.63
N PRO A 4 -16.52 10.88 17.78
CA PRO A 4 -15.52 10.60 16.78
C PRO A 4 -16.26 10.41 15.45
N GLU A 5 -15.87 11.18 14.44
CA GLU A 5 -16.35 11.01 13.08
C GLU A 5 -15.94 9.58 12.68
N LEU A 6 -16.91 8.70 12.56
CA LEU A 6 -16.64 7.30 12.17
C LEU A 6 -15.99 7.33 10.79
N ALA A 7 -14.78 6.83 10.71
CA ALA A 7 -14.09 6.67 9.44
C ALA A 7 -14.99 5.82 8.53
N ARG A 8 -15.35 6.36 7.36
CA ARG A 8 -16.22 5.65 6.40
C ARG A 8 -15.52 4.49 5.72
N ILE A 9 -14.18 4.43 5.81
CA ILE A 9 -13.34 3.36 5.27
C ILE A 9 -12.60 2.74 6.44
N THR A 10 -12.69 1.44 6.56
CA THR A 10 -12.00 0.64 7.57
C THR A 10 -10.79 -0.02 6.95
N ILE A 11 -9.65 0.04 7.65
CA ILE A 11 -8.41 -0.66 7.31
C ILE A 11 -8.02 -1.49 8.52
N GLU A 12 -8.07 -2.81 8.40
CA GLU A 12 -7.75 -3.72 9.50
C GLU A 12 -6.96 -4.94 9.03
N ASN A 13 -6.65 -5.86 9.95
CA ASN A 13 -5.90 -7.09 9.69
C ASN A 13 -4.56 -6.88 8.94
N LEU A 14 -3.90 -5.75 9.24
CA LEU A 14 -2.67 -5.37 8.55
C LEU A 14 -1.54 -6.36 8.82
N THR A 15 -0.81 -6.66 7.76
CA THR A 15 0.44 -7.43 7.80
C THR A 15 1.53 -6.72 6.98
N PRO A 16 2.83 -6.89 7.34
CA PRO A 16 3.35 -7.72 8.43
C PRO A 16 3.24 -7.03 9.78
N THR A 17 2.78 -7.76 10.80
CA THR A 17 2.76 -7.31 12.18
C THR A 17 3.25 -8.41 13.11
N THR A 18 3.77 -8.02 14.27
CA THR A 18 4.02 -8.99 15.35
C THR A 18 2.73 -9.26 16.15
N PRO A 19 2.57 -10.43 16.76
CA PRO A 19 1.34 -10.75 17.52
C PRO A 19 0.96 -9.71 18.57
N SER A 20 1.94 -9.15 19.28
CA SER A 20 1.71 -8.12 20.29
C SER A 20 1.53 -6.70 19.72
N ARG A 21 1.91 -6.47 18.46
CA ARG A 21 2.01 -5.15 17.81
C ARG A 21 2.90 -4.13 18.54
N GLN A 22 3.64 -4.56 19.57
CA GLN A 22 4.55 -3.69 20.33
C GLN A 22 5.88 -3.48 19.63
N PHE A 23 6.26 -4.39 18.76
CA PHE A 23 7.53 -4.36 18.05
C PHE A 23 7.30 -4.36 16.54
N PRO A 24 8.23 -3.79 15.76
CA PRO A 24 8.16 -3.86 14.32
C PRO A 24 8.23 -5.32 13.83
N ALA A 25 7.53 -5.63 12.76
CA ALA A 25 7.80 -6.83 12.00
C ALA A 25 9.23 -6.80 11.45
N LYS A 26 9.80 -7.96 11.16
CA LYS A 26 11.18 -8.07 10.66
C LYS A 26 11.21 -8.64 9.25
N ALA A 27 12.13 -8.14 8.47
CA ALA A 27 12.52 -8.66 7.17
C ALA A 27 14.04 -8.61 7.01
N VAL A 28 14.56 -9.24 5.98
CA VAL A 28 15.96 -9.17 5.59
C VAL A 28 16.07 -8.39 4.28
N ILE A 29 17.13 -7.63 4.11
CA ILE A 29 17.38 -6.88 2.85
C ILE A 29 17.30 -7.81 1.63
N GLY A 30 16.56 -7.39 0.60
CA GLY A 30 16.31 -8.21 -0.59
C GLY A 30 15.21 -9.25 -0.44
N GLU A 31 14.60 -9.38 0.74
CA GLU A 31 13.43 -10.22 0.95
C GLU A 31 12.18 -9.57 0.36
N ARG A 32 11.33 -10.39 -0.26
CA ARG A 32 10.03 -9.96 -0.73
C ARG A 32 9.05 -9.93 0.44
N VAL A 33 8.63 -8.74 0.83
CA VAL A 33 7.71 -8.50 1.93
C VAL A 33 6.32 -8.23 1.35
N THR A 34 5.36 -9.09 1.63
CA THR A 34 3.95 -8.84 1.31
C THR A 34 3.33 -8.00 2.41
N VAL A 35 2.79 -6.83 2.01
CA VAL A 35 1.97 -5.98 2.85
C VAL A 35 0.53 -6.20 2.45
N ALA A 36 -0.30 -6.59 3.40
CA ALA A 36 -1.72 -6.83 3.17
C ALA A 36 -2.58 -6.16 4.23
N ALA A 37 -3.83 -5.90 3.88
CA ALA A 37 -4.84 -5.35 4.76
C ALA A 37 -6.24 -5.75 4.26
N ASP A 38 -7.20 -5.84 5.17
CA ASP A 38 -8.61 -5.88 4.82
C ASP A 38 -9.13 -4.44 4.79
N ILE A 39 -9.67 -4.02 3.64
CA ILE A 39 -10.10 -2.64 3.38
C ILE A 39 -11.51 -2.67 2.83
N TYR A 40 -12.44 -2.09 3.57
CA TYR A 40 -13.86 -2.04 3.20
C TYR A 40 -14.52 -0.74 3.65
N ALA A 41 -15.66 -0.44 3.05
CA ALA A 41 -16.47 0.74 3.37
C ALA A 41 -17.97 0.41 3.24
N ASP A 42 -18.80 1.24 3.85
CA ASP A 42 -20.25 1.18 3.62
C ASP A 42 -20.58 1.65 2.19
N GLY A 43 -21.48 0.93 1.51
CA GLY A 43 -21.98 1.28 0.19
C GLY A 43 -21.39 0.44 -0.94
N HIS A 44 -21.52 0.94 -2.18
CA HIS A 44 -21.11 0.23 -3.39
C HIS A 44 -19.98 0.98 -4.14
N ASP A 45 -19.39 1.99 -3.50
CA ASP A 45 -18.29 2.74 -4.10
C ASP A 45 -17.07 1.84 -4.31
N ILE A 46 -16.43 1.96 -5.44
CA ILE A 46 -15.15 1.30 -5.69
C ILE A 46 -14.10 1.92 -4.78
N LEU A 47 -13.33 1.08 -4.11
CA LEU A 47 -12.21 1.48 -3.29
C LEU A 47 -10.91 1.47 -4.09
N ALA A 48 -9.97 2.31 -3.67
CA ALA A 48 -8.60 2.28 -4.11
C ALA A 48 -7.67 2.34 -2.90
N ALA A 49 -6.53 1.66 -3.00
CA ALA A 49 -5.55 1.65 -1.92
C ALA A 49 -4.12 1.67 -2.47
N ARG A 50 -3.21 2.22 -1.66
CA ARG A 50 -1.78 2.24 -1.96
C ARG A 50 -0.94 2.09 -0.71
N LEU A 51 0.24 1.55 -0.88
CA LEU A 51 1.30 1.56 0.12
C LEU A 51 2.23 2.73 -0.17
N ARG A 52 2.47 3.56 0.83
CA ARG A 52 3.61 4.47 0.85
C ARG A 52 4.64 3.92 1.83
N TRP A 53 5.90 3.90 1.42
CA TRP A 53 6.94 3.34 2.27
C TRP A 53 8.29 4.01 2.05
N ARG A 54 9.11 4.03 3.09
CA ARG A 54 10.47 4.56 3.07
C ARG A 54 11.32 3.97 4.19
N CYS A 55 12.63 3.96 4.05
CA CYS A 55 13.54 3.80 5.16
C CYS A 55 13.58 5.09 5.99
N GLN A 56 13.70 4.97 7.30
CA GLN A 56 13.81 6.12 8.18
C GLN A 56 15.04 6.97 7.81
N GLY A 57 14.84 8.28 7.66
CA GLY A 57 15.85 9.21 7.19
C GLY A 57 15.81 9.51 5.68
N GLU A 58 15.12 8.70 4.87
CA GLU A 58 14.86 9.06 3.48
C GLU A 58 13.82 10.19 3.41
N ARG A 59 14.04 11.16 2.50
CA ARG A 59 13.09 12.25 2.26
C ARG A 59 11.93 11.81 1.36
N ASN A 60 12.21 10.92 0.42
CA ASN A 60 11.27 10.53 -0.61
C ASN A 60 10.51 9.26 -0.21
N TRP A 61 9.21 9.30 -0.36
CA TRP A 61 8.35 8.13 -0.25
C TRP A 61 8.31 7.36 -1.57
N ARG A 62 8.38 6.05 -1.49
CA ARG A 62 7.98 5.16 -2.59
C ARG A 62 6.50 4.90 -2.46
N THR A 63 5.81 4.80 -3.58
CA THR A 63 4.37 4.56 -3.62
C THR A 63 4.08 3.40 -4.56
N THR A 64 3.31 2.43 -4.08
CA THR A 64 2.93 1.25 -4.85
C THR A 64 1.44 0.97 -4.61
N PRO A 65 0.62 0.78 -5.65
CA PRO A 65 -0.80 0.45 -5.46
C PRO A 65 -0.96 -0.91 -4.80
N LEU A 66 -1.94 -1.05 -3.90
CA LEU A 66 -2.46 -2.33 -3.46
C LEU A 66 -3.44 -2.85 -4.50
N ARG A 67 -3.58 -4.16 -4.55
CA ARG A 67 -4.58 -4.84 -5.39
C ARG A 67 -5.48 -5.66 -4.50
N GLU A 68 -6.76 -5.58 -4.75
CA GLU A 68 -7.72 -6.49 -4.17
C GLU A 68 -7.52 -7.88 -4.78
N VAL A 69 -7.37 -8.88 -3.93
CA VAL A 69 -7.13 -10.27 -4.32
C VAL A 69 -8.39 -11.10 -4.19
N TYR A 70 -9.13 -10.88 -3.12
CA TYR A 70 -10.44 -11.47 -2.85
C TYR A 70 -11.16 -10.66 -1.76
N GLU A 71 -12.47 -10.59 -1.81
CA GLU A 71 -13.38 -10.08 -0.77
C GLU A 71 -12.73 -9.14 0.27
N ASP A 72 -12.54 -7.88 -0.12
CA ASP A 72 -11.94 -6.82 0.73
C ASP A 72 -10.47 -7.02 1.12
N HIS A 73 -9.84 -8.13 0.74
CA HIS A 73 -8.44 -8.39 1.02
C HIS A 73 -7.53 -7.80 -0.04
N TRP A 74 -6.68 -6.88 0.39
CA TRP A 74 -5.77 -6.11 -0.46
C TRP A 74 -4.32 -6.42 -0.15
N GLU A 75 -3.48 -6.54 -1.17
CA GLU A 75 -2.07 -6.80 -0.97
C GLU A 75 -1.16 -6.10 -1.97
N VAL A 76 0.09 -5.95 -1.57
CA VAL A 76 1.21 -5.54 -2.42
C VAL A 76 2.50 -6.17 -1.90
N THR A 77 3.40 -6.53 -2.79
CA THR A 77 4.74 -7.02 -2.43
C THR A 77 5.77 -5.93 -2.70
N ILE A 78 6.63 -5.67 -1.72
CA ILE A 78 7.76 -4.76 -1.82
C ILE A 78 9.07 -5.50 -1.55
N GLU A 79 10.18 -4.92 -1.99
CA GLU A 79 11.53 -5.43 -1.73
C GLU A 79 12.39 -4.30 -1.16
N PRO A 80 12.50 -4.18 0.18
CA PRO A 80 13.31 -3.16 0.80
C PRO A 80 14.80 -3.34 0.50
N GLY A 81 15.43 -2.31 -0.04
CA GLY A 81 16.85 -2.30 -0.43
C GLY A 81 17.79 -1.63 0.58
N LEU A 82 17.30 -1.21 1.75
CA LEU A 82 18.09 -0.56 2.79
C LEU A 82 17.89 -1.26 4.13
N VAL A 83 18.95 -1.38 4.92
CA VAL A 83 18.90 -1.89 6.29
C VAL A 83 18.45 -0.76 7.23
N GLY A 84 17.58 -1.08 8.19
CA GLY A 84 17.12 -0.17 9.22
C GLY A 84 15.61 -0.14 9.39
N ALA A 85 15.15 0.83 10.16
CA ALA A 85 13.73 1.06 10.38
C ALA A 85 13.05 1.57 9.10
N HIS A 86 11.94 0.97 8.74
CA HIS A 86 11.07 1.40 7.65
C HIS A 86 9.71 1.78 8.20
N GLU A 87 9.12 2.75 7.54
CA GLU A 87 7.78 3.21 7.78
C GLU A 87 6.92 2.83 6.57
N LEU A 88 5.88 2.05 6.82
CA LEU A 88 4.91 1.59 5.83
C LEU A 88 3.58 2.26 6.15
N VAL A 89 2.96 2.92 5.20
CA VAL A 89 1.66 3.59 5.37
C VAL A 89 0.70 3.03 4.32
N VAL A 90 -0.29 2.27 4.78
CA VAL A 90 -1.41 1.85 3.94
C VAL A 90 -2.41 2.99 3.91
N GLU A 91 -2.74 3.45 2.73
CA GLU A 91 -3.71 4.51 2.47
C GLU A 91 -4.84 3.95 1.60
N ALA A 92 -6.08 4.25 1.96
CA ALA A 92 -7.27 3.84 1.22
C ALA A 92 -8.26 5.01 1.08
N TRP A 93 -8.98 5.05 -0.02
CA TRP A 93 -10.00 6.07 -0.34
C TRP A 93 -11.07 5.48 -1.26
N ARG A 94 -12.21 6.17 -1.38
CA ARG A 94 -13.20 5.85 -2.41
C ARG A 94 -12.71 6.37 -3.75
N ASP A 95 -12.59 5.49 -4.72
CA ASP A 95 -12.27 5.90 -6.09
C ASP A 95 -13.52 6.40 -6.81
N ARG A 96 -13.87 7.66 -6.58
CA ARG A 96 -15.03 8.29 -7.22
C ARG A 96 -14.96 8.25 -8.73
N PHE A 97 -13.76 8.36 -9.31
CA PHE A 97 -13.62 8.27 -10.75
C PHE A 97 -13.82 6.84 -11.25
N GLY A 98 -13.30 5.85 -10.55
CA GLY A 98 -13.54 4.43 -10.84
C GLY A 98 -15.02 4.06 -10.73
N THR A 99 -15.70 4.50 -9.67
CA THR A 99 -17.14 4.32 -9.48
C THR A 99 -17.93 4.96 -10.61
N TRP A 100 -17.63 6.22 -10.95
CA TRP A 100 -18.27 6.91 -12.08
C TRP A 100 -18.06 6.15 -13.40
N ARG A 101 -16.88 5.64 -13.69
CA ARG A 101 -16.59 4.85 -14.90
C ARG A 101 -17.49 3.62 -14.98
N HIS A 102 -17.56 2.88 -13.88
CA HIS A 102 -18.40 1.69 -13.81
C HIS A 102 -19.87 2.03 -14.04
N ASP A 103 -20.38 3.03 -13.35
CA ASP A 103 -21.79 3.41 -13.36
C ASP A 103 -22.22 3.92 -14.74
N ILE A 104 -21.40 4.74 -15.40
CA ILE A 104 -21.73 5.27 -16.72
C ILE A 104 -21.73 4.16 -17.78
N GLU A 105 -20.81 3.18 -17.69
CA GLU A 105 -20.78 2.01 -18.58
C GLU A 105 -22.07 1.17 -18.42
N VAL A 106 -22.52 0.94 -17.18
CA VAL A 106 -23.76 0.22 -16.89
C VAL A 106 -24.98 0.98 -17.44
N LYS A 107 -25.09 2.28 -17.18
CA LYS A 107 -26.20 3.12 -17.66
C LYS A 107 -26.28 3.19 -19.18
N VAL A 108 -25.14 3.34 -19.85
CA VAL A 108 -25.07 3.35 -21.31
C VAL A 108 -25.50 2.00 -21.90
N ALA A 109 -25.13 0.88 -21.26
CA ALA A 109 -25.48 -0.47 -21.72
C ALA A 109 -26.99 -0.72 -21.69
N VAL A 110 -27.73 -0.09 -20.77
CA VAL A 110 -29.19 -0.20 -20.68
C VAL A 110 -29.94 0.90 -21.44
N GLY A 111 -29.20 1.86 -22.05
CA GLY A 111 -29.76 2.91 -22.87
C GLY A 111 -30.32 4.12 -22.10
N ASP A 112 -29.87 4.31 -20.87
CA ASP A 112 -30.27 5.46 -20.05
C ASP A 112 -29.68 6.79 -20.58
N ASP A 113 -30.35 7.90 -20.23
CA ASP A 113 -29.76 9.23 -20.45
C ASP A 113 -28.63 9.48 -19.46
N VAL A 114 -27.41 9.68 -19.98
CA VAL A 114 -26.20 9.89 -19.21
C VAL A 114 -25.69 11.33 -19.25
N THR A 115 -26.58 12.29 -19.54
CA THR A 115 -26.20 13.71 -19.68
C THR A 115 -25.59 14.26 -18.39
N VAL A 116 -26.14 13.90 -17.23
CA VAL A 116 -25.65 14.31 -15.89
C VAL A 116 -24.31 13.64 -15.59
N GLU A 117 -24.18 12.37 -15.86
CA GLU A 117 -22.98 11.58 -15.63
C GLU A 117 -21.79 12.07 -16.48
N LEU A 118 -22.04 12.54 -17.70
CA LEU A 118 -20.98 13.14 -18.53
C LEU A 118 -20.44 14.43 -17.91
N GLU A 119 -21.27 15.26 -17.30
CA GLU A 119 -20.82 16.46 -16.59
C GLU A 119 -20.10 16.08 -15.28
N GLU A 120 -20.63 15.12 -14.52
CA GLU A 120 -19.97 14.60 -13.32
C GLU A 120 -18.57 14.08 -13.62
N GLY A 121 -18.41 13.26 -14.66
CA GLY A 121 -17.10 12.76 -15.08
C GLY A 121 -16.14 13.87 -15.48
N ALA A 122 -16.63 14.92 -16.14
CA ALA A 122 -15.81 16.07 -16.47
C ALA A 122 -15.31 16.81 -15.23
N LEU A 123 -16.16 17.01 -14.23
CA LEU A 123 -15.80 17.64 -12.94
C LEU A 123 -14.81 16.79 -12.16
N LEU A 124 -15.00 15.47 -12.13
CA LEU A 124 -14.07 14.54 -11.49
C LEU A 124 -12.69 14.60 -12.14
N LEU A 125 -12.61 14.59 -13.47
CA LEU A 125 -11.34 14.70 -14.19
C LEU A 125 -10.65 16.05 -13.95
N GLU A 126 -11.40 17.16 -13.90
CA GLU A 126 -10.86 18.49 -13.58
C GLU A 126 -10.24 18.51 -12.18
N ALA A 127 -10.96 17.99 -11.17
CA ALA A 127 -10.45 17.88 -9.80
C ALA A 127 -9.19 17.02 -9.70
N ARG A 128 -9.13 15.91 -10.45
CA ARG A 128 -7.93 15.06 -10.54
C ARG A 128 -6.77 15.75 -11.24
N ALA A 129 -7.04 16.53 -12.28
CA ALA A 129 -6.01 17.28 -13.00
C ALA A 129 -5.26 18.27 -12.10
N GLU A 130 -5.91 18.83 -11.08
CA GLU A 130 -5.27 19.73 -10.11
C GLU A 130 -4.19 19.04 -9.27
N GLN A 131 -4.34 17.75 -9.01
CA GLN A 131 -3.37 16.96 -8.24
C GLN A 131 -2.15 16.54 -9.08
N LEU A 132 -2.23 16.62 -10.40
CA LEU A 132 -1.15 16.23 -11.31
C LEU A 132 -0.08 17.32 -11.41
N ARG A 133 1.18 16.94 -11.17
CA ARG A 133 2.35 17.85 -11.27
C ARG A 133 2.84 18.01 -12.71
N GLY A 134 2.67 16.98 -13.55
CA GLY A 134 3.13 16.99 -14.93
C GLY A 134 2.22 17.80 -15.84
N LYS A 135 2.74 18.88 -16.48
CA LYS A 135 1.96 19.74 -17.37
C LYS A 135 1.26 18.97 -18.49
N ASN A 136 1.95 18.04 -19.12
CA ASN A 136 1.40 17.24 -20.22
C ASN A 136 0.32 16.27 -19.74
N GLN A 137 0.53 15.64 -18.58
CA GLN A 137 -0.44 14.75 -17.94
C GLN A 137 -1.72 15.53 -17.57
N ARG A 138 -1.55 16.67 -16.89
CA ARG A 138 -2.66 17.57 -16.56
C ARG A 138 -3.44 18.00 -17.78
N GLN A 139 -2.75 18.44 -18.85
CA GLN A 139 -3.40 18.85 -20.09
C GLN A 139 -4.19 17.72 -20.74
N ARG A 140 -3.66 16.49 -20.71
CA ARG A 140 -4.37 15.32 -21.26
C ARG A 140 -5.68 15.05 -20.51
N VAL A 141 -5.64 15.08 -19.18
CA VAL A 141 -6.84 14.87 -18.34
C VAL A 141 -7.86 15.98 -18.56
N LEU A 142 -7.44 17.25 -18.65
CA LEU A 142 -8.34 18.37 -18.96
C LEU A 142 -8.94 18.28 -20.38
N THR A 143 -8.19 17.75 -21.34
CA THR A 143 -8.69 17.51 -22.71
C THR A 143 -9.79 16.43 -22.70
N ALA A 144 -9.64 15.39 -21.88
CA ALA A 144 -10.66 14.36 -21.71
C ALA A 144 -11.93 14.92 -21.06
N ALA A 145 -11.80 15.73 -20.03
CA ALA A 145 -12.93 16.45 -19.39
C ALA A 145 -13.69 17.33 -20.40
N ALA A 146 -12.97 18.10 -21.19
CA ALA A 146 -13.59 18.92 -22.26
C ALA A 146 -14.25 18.03 -23.34
N GLY A 147 -13.70 16.85 -23.63
CA GLY A 147 -14.27 15.87 -24.54
C GLY A 147 -15.63 15.36 -24.08
N LEU A 148 -15.80 15.05 -22.79
CA LEU A 148 -17.08 14.65 -22.20
C LEU A 148 -18.18 15.71 -22.39
N ARG A 149 -17.85 17.00 -22.34
CA ARG A 149 -18.80 18.13 -22.53
C ARG A 149 -19.10 18.48 -23.98
N ARG A 150 -18.41 17.87 -24.95
CA ARG A 150 -18.51 18.28 -26.36
C ARG A 150 -19.84 17.82 -27.00
N THR A 151 -20.88 18.60 -26.83
CA THR A 151 -22.24 18.31 -27.35
C THR A 151 -22.34 18.22 -28.89
N SER A 152 -21.37 18.78 -29.62
CA SER A 152 -21.29 18.65 -31.08
C SER A 152 -20.84 17.27 -31.56
N CYS A 153 -20.38 16.40 -30.68
CA CYS A 153 -19.96 15.03 -30.96
C CYS A 153 -21.03 14.01 -30.53
N SER A 154 -20.98 12.83 -31.16
CA SER A 154 -21.82 11.71 -30.72
C SER A 154 -21.47 11.26 -29.30
N LEU A 155 -22.43 10.63 -28.61
CA LEU A 155 -22.22 10.09 -27.26
C LEU A 155 -21.00 9.17 -27.20
N HIS A 156 -20.83 8.28 -28.17
CA HIS A 156 -19.69 7.36 -28.22
C HIS A 156 -18.33 8.09 -28.26
N VAL A 157 -18.20 9.17 -29.02
CA VAL A 157 -16.96 9.97 -29.08
C VAL A 157 -16.70 10.67 -27.74
N ARG A 158 -17.73 11.16 -27.08
CA ARG A 158 -17.65 11.80 -25.76
C ARG A 158 -17.20 10.79 -24.71
N LEU A 159 -17.81 9.60 -24.67
CA LEU A 159 -17.46 8.51 -23.76
C LEU A 159 -16.02 8.06 -23.98
N ASN A 160 -15.60 7.85 -25.20
CA ASN A 160 -14.21 7.44 -25.49
C ASN A 160 -13.18 8.43 -24.97
N ALA A 161 -13.51 9.74 -24.90
CA ALA A 161 -12.61 10.73 -24.33
C ALA A 161 -12.45 10.58 -22.80
N GLY A 162 -13.56 10.35 -22.08
CA GLY A 162 -13.55 10.21 -20.61
C GLY A 162 -13.14 8.83 -20.12
N LEU A 163 -13.43 7.78 -20.89
CA LEU A 163 -13.13 6.38 -20.56
C LEU A 163 -11.78 5.90 -21.10
N ASP A 164 -10.96 6.78 -21.70
CA ASP A 164 -9.61 6.47 -22.20
C ASP A 164 -8.75 5.86 -21.09
N ASP A 165 -8.23 4.64 -21.31
CA ASP A 165 -7.44 3.91 -20.31
C ASP A 165 -6.14 4.64 -19.92
N GLN A 166 -5.57 5.43 -20.81
CA GLN A 166 -4.39 6.22 -20.51
C GLN A 166 -4.74 7.42 -19.61
N VAL A 167 -5.94 7.97 -19.73
CA VAL A 167 -6.47 8.99 -18.82
C VAL A 167 -6.74 8.35 -17.46
N ALA A 168 -7.41 7.20 -17.45
CA ALA A 168 -7.68 6.45 -16.23
C ALA A 168 -6.40 6.10 -15.47
N ALA A 169 -5.38 5.60 -16.14
CA ALA A 169 -4.09 5.28 -15.52
C ALA A 169 -3.38 6.49 -14.88
N LEU A 170 -3.60 7.71 -15.40
CA LEU A 170 -3.05 8.93 -14.82
C LEU A 170 -3.72 9.32 -13.51
N VAL A 171 -5.00 8.98 -13.33
CA VAL A 171 -5.81 9.43 -12.19
C VAL A 171 -6.12 8.34 -11.15
N ALA A 172 -5.95 7.07 -11.50
CA ALA A 172 -6.31 5.91 -10.68
C ALA A 172 -5.66 5.87 -9.27
N HIS A 173 -4.49 6.48 -9.12
CA HIS A 173 -3.75 6.43 -7.85
C HIS A 173 -3.75 7.78 -7.11
N LEU A 174 -4.56 8.71 -7.57
CA LEU A 174 -4.74 10.00 -6.91
C LEU A 174 -5.81 9.86 -5.82
N PRO A 175 -5.48 10.16 -4.55
CA PRO A 175 -6.44 9.99 -3.47
C PRO A 175 -7.56 11.01 -3.53
N ASP A 176 -8.73 10.61 -3.05
CA ASP A 176 -9.85 11.51 -2.76
C ASP A 176 -9.76 12.12 -1.36
N ALA A 177 -10.69 13.01 -1.05
CA ALA A 177 -10.70 13.78 0.20
C ALA A 177 -10.97 12.92 1.45
N ASP A 178 -11.52 11.72 1.28
CA ASP A 178 -11.84 10.78 2.35
C ASP A 178 -10.69 9.79 2.65
N LEU A 179 -9.47 10.15 2.28
CA LEU A 179 -8.28 9.35 2.51
C LEU A 179 -8.14 8.94 3.98
N THR A 180 -8.12 7.63 4.20
CA THR A 180 -7.84 7.00 5.50
C THR A 180 -6.48 6.33 5.45
N SER A 181 -5.72 6.36 6.54
CA SER A 181 -4.37 5.79 6.56
C SER A 181 -4.02 5.10 7.88
N VAL A 182 -3.24 4.03 7.79
CA VAL A 182 -2.67 3.31 8.95
C VAL A 182 -1.19 3.06 8.71
N THR A 183 -0.39 3.27 9.76
CA THR A 183 1.07 3.12 9.70
C THR A 183 1.51 1.80 10.34
N LEU A 184 2.46 1.12 9.70
CA LEU A 184 3.10 -0.10 10.13
C LEU A 184 4.60 0.09 10.22
N PRO A 185 5.25 -0.27 11.34
CA PRO A 185 6.70 -0.29 11.43
C PRO A 185 7.25 -1.63 10.90
N LEU A 186 8.33 -1.54 10.10
CA LEU A 186 9.09 -2.70 9.63
C LEU A 186 10.57 -2.48 9.94
N TRP A 187 11.24 -3.47 10.49
CA TRP A 187 12.69 -3.48 10.65
C TRP A 187 13.31 -4.40 9.60
N VAL A 188 14.14 -3.83 8.73
CA VAL A 188 14.91 -4.59 7.74
C VAL A 188 16.33 -4.80 8.24
N ASP A 189 16.74 -6.05 8.36
CA ASP A 189 18.06 -6.42 8.85
C ASP A 189 19.01 -6.81 7.70
N ARG A 190 20.28 -6.97 8.03
CA ARG A 190 21.32 -7.42 7.10
C ARG A 190 21.09 -8.88 6.68
N PRO A 191 21.65 -9.35 5.56
CA PRO A 191 21.45 -10.71 5.03
C PRO A 191 21.74 -11.82 6.04
N ARG A 192 22.75 -11.63 6.88
CA ARG A 192 23.13 -12.64 7.89
C ARG A 192 22.08 -12.86 8.98
N ALA A 193 21.16 -11.94 9.17
CA ALA A 193 20.07 -12.10 10.16
C ALA A 193 19.05 -13.17 9.76
N GLY A 194 18.97 -13.50 8.46
CA GLY A 194 18.17 -14.62 7.95
C GLY A 194 18.79 -16.01 8.19
N PHE A 195 20.05 -16.05 8.65
CA PHE A 195 20.80 -17.29 8.87
C PHE A 195 21.26 -17.35 10.32
N GLY A 196 20.42 -17.85 11.20
CA GLY A 196 20.73 -18.06 12.61
C GLY A 196 20.74 -19.54 12.95
N ALA A 197 21.83 -20.03 13.53
CA ALA A 197 21.86 -21.33 14.17
C ALA A 197 22.14 -21.13 15.65
N TRP A 198 21.24 -21.59 16.48
CA TRP A 198 21.41 -21.59 17.92
C TRP A 198 21.79 -23.00 18.36
N TYR A 199 22.90 -23.10 19.08
CA TYR A 199 23.33 -24.35 19.66
C TYR A 199 23.26 -24.22 21.18
N GLU A 200 22.50 -25.08 21.79
CA GLU A 200 22.54 -25.25 23.25
C GLU A 200 23.51 -26.37 23.59
N LEU A 201 24.48 -26.07 24.42
CA LEU A 201 25.48 -27.03 24.88
C LEU A 201 25.51 -27.06 26.40
N PHE A 202 25.21 -28.21 26.94
CA PHE A 202 25.44 -28.48 28.36
C PHE A 202 26.85 -29.04 28.53
N PRO A 203 27.83 -28.27 29.05
CA PRO A 203 29.21 -28.71 29.17
C PRO A 203 29.38 -29.97 29.98
N ARG A 204 28.47 -30.24 30.89
CA ARG A 204 28.47 -31.45 31.75
C ARG A 204 28.04 -32.71 31.01
N SER A 205 27.31 -32.56 29.90
CA SER A 205 26.83 -33.70 29.06
C SER A 205 27.78 -34.07 27.97
N GLU A 206 28.81 -33.28 27.70
CA GLU A 206 29.75 -33.45 26.58
C GLU A 206 31.01 -34.25 26.96
N GLY A 207 30.96 -35.06 28.02
CA GLY A 207 32.04 -35.93 28.36
C GLY A 207 32.95 -35.41 29.50
N ASP A 208 34.05 -36.11 29.71
CA ASP A 208 34.94 -35.81 30.82
C ASP A 208 35.79 -34.54 30.58
N ARG A 209 36.54 -34.15 31.63
CA ARG A 209 37.45 -32.99 31.59
C ARG A 209 38.55 -33.09 30.49
N LYS A 210 38.68 -34.19 29.81
CA LYS A 210 39.67 -34.42 28.73
C LYS A 210 39.12 -34.21 27.33
N SER A 211 37.82 -33.99 27.19
CA SER A 211 37.23 -33.68 25.92
C SER A 211 37.74 -32.32 25.40
N THR A 212 38.21 -32.32 24.16
CA THR A 212 38.69 -31.08 23.52
C THR A 212 37.64 -29.99 23.40
N ARG A 213 36.35 -30.30 23.47
CA ARG A 213 35.27 -29.37 23.51
C ARG A 213 35.06 -28.72 24.88
N LEU A 214 35.32 -29.49 25.93
CA LEU A 214 35.34 -28.99 27.32
C LEU A 214 36.70 -28.43 27.71
N ASN A 215 37.70 -28.67 26.89
CA ASN A 215 39.00 -28.08 27.08
C ASN A 215 38.98 -26.60 26.61
N SER A 216 38.05 -25.85 27.10
CA SER A 216 38.26 -24.45 27.32
C SER A 216 39.25 -24.33 28.48
N SER A 217 40.48 -24.65 28.22
CA SER A 217 41.64 -24.37 29.07
C SER A 217 41.76 -22.86 29.38
N HIS A 218 40.81 -22.09 28.94
CA HIS A 218 40.69 -20.70 29.24
C HIS A 218 39.39 -20.44 30.03
N PRO A 219 39.47 -20.20 31.33
CA PRO A 219 38.36 -19.75 32.17
C PRO A 219 37.68 -18.49 31.60
N SER A 220 38.42 -17.71 30.83
CA SER A 220 37.91 -16.51 30.14
C SER A 220 37.00 -16.80 28.96
N LYS A 221 36.99 -18.03 28.40
CA LYS A 221 36.12 -18.42 27.29
C LYS A 221 34.80 -19.05 27.71
N SER A 222 34.69 -19.44 28.99
CA SER A 222 33.43 -19.95 29.56
C SER A 222 32.53 -18.84 30.12
N ARG A 223 32.95 -17.59 30.03
CA ARG A 223 32.08 -16.46 30.31
C ARG A 223 31.32 -16.12 29.05
N MET A 224 30.12 -16.66 28.97
CA MET A 224 29.12 -16.03 28.12
C MET A 224 28.96 -14.59 28.59
N PRO A 225 28.92 -13.60 27.72
CA PRO A 225 28.52 -12.27 28.11
C PRO A 225 27.10 -12.38 28.70
N SER A 226 26.96 -12.03 29.96
CA SER A 226 25.65 -11.81 30.53
C SER A 226 24.99 -10.73 29.70
N SER A 227 23.90 -11.08 29.04
CA SER A 227 23.03 -10.11 28.40
C SER A 227 22.60 -9.10 29.43
N ALA A 228 23.03 -7.86 29.25
CA ALA A 228 22.38 -6.71 29.84
C ALA A 228 21.27 -6.28 28.85
#